data_63d95d59ac0797f0d9013f649b6f0b74
#
_entry.id   63d95d59ac0797f0d9013f649b6f0b74
#
_cell.length_a   1.000
_cell.length_b   1.000
_cell.length_c   1.000
_cell.angle_alpha   90.00
_cell.angle_beta   90.00
_cell.angle_gamma   90.00
#
_symmetry.space_group_name_H-M   'P 1'
#
loop_
_entity.id
_entity.type
_entity.pdbx_description
1 polymer ?
#
loop_
_entity_poly.entity_id
_entity_poly.type
_entity_poly.pdbx_seq_one_letter_code
_entity_poly.pdbx_strand_id
1 'polypeptide(L)'
;MASLKDSHIVVTGGTGALGSAVVHALVEAGAHCHIPAIETEVPANRFPTGGVTVTTKVDLADEASVEAFYAKLPPLKGVVNIAGGFAWAPIADSPLKVFQQQMAMNFTSCVLSCRGAVANMRKAAAQGSKGGGHIVNITARPALNPRQGASMTAYTASKAAVAAFTVALAEELKGEDISVIALAPSTIDTPVNRKDMPKADHASWVKPAAIAELIAAHMALSETINSGALIPVYGRA
;
A
#
# COMPACT_ATOMS: atom_id res chain seq x y z
N MET A 1 -15.78 8.90 14.17
CA MET A 1 -15.09 8.01 13.22
C MET A 1 -15.24 6.59 13.73
N ALA A 2 -15.43 5.61 12.84
CA ALA A 2 -15.41 4.21 13.26
C ALA A 2 -14.04 3.89 13.86
N SER A 3 -14.03 3.17 14.97
CA SER A 3 -12.81 2.89 15.75
C SER A 3 -12.08 1.68 15.19
N LEU A 4 -10.76 1.79 15.02
CA LEU A 4 -9.85 0.68 14.71
C LEU A 4 -9.21 0.11 15.99
N LYS A 5 -9.83 0.36 17.14
CA LYS A 5 -9.32 -0.10 18.43
C LYS A 5 -9.04 -1.60 18.40
N ASP A 6 -7.87 -2.00 18.90
CA ASP A 6 -7.38 -3.37 18.98
C ASP A 6 -7.24 -4.09 17.60
N SER A 7 -7.29 -3.33 16.50
CA SER A 7 -7.08 -3.86 15.14
C SER A 7 -5.60 -3.89 14.77
N HIS A 8 -5.13 -5.01 14.22
CA HIS A 8 -3.77 -5.14 13.70
C HIS A 8 -3.76 -4.95 12.19
N ILE A 9 -2.94 -4.03 11.69
CA ILE A 9 -2.86 -3.66 10.27
C ILE A 9 -1.39 -3.67 9.82
N VAL A 10 -1.11 -4.34 8.70
CA VAL A 10 0.21 -4.25 8.07
C VAL A 10 0.25 -3.00 7.17
N VAL A 11 1.34 -2.24 7.23
CA VAL A 11 1.59 -1.10 6.34
C VAL A 11 2.94 -1.30 5.67
N THR A 12 2.94 -1.80 4.43
CA THR A 12 4.18 -1.91 3.65
C THR A 12 4.60 -0.52 3.17
N GLY A 13 5.91 -0.27 3.13
CA GLY A 13 6.42 1.08 2.82
C GLY A 13 6.08 2.12 3.88
N GLY A 14 5.78 1.68 5.12
CA GLY A 14 5.46 2.55 6.26
C GLY A 14 6.55 3.56 6.59
N THR A 15 7.81 3.28 6.25
CA THR A 15 8.96 4.19 6.43
C THR A 15 8.99 5.33 5.40
N GLY A 16 8.22 5.29 4.33
CA GLY A 16 8.13 6.33 3.31
C GLY A 16 7.24 7.52 3.72
N ALA A 17 7.19 8.56 2.88
CA ALA A 17 6.41 9.77 3.17
C ALA A 17 4.90 9.50 3.26
N LEU A 18 4.31 8.77 2.30
CA LEU A 18 2.91 8.37 2.36
C LEU A 18 2.67 7.37 3.49
N GLY A 19 3.53 6.33 3.58
CA GLY A 19 3.37 5.29 4.58
C GLY A 19 3.40 5.81 6.00
N SER A 20 4.30 6.75 6.32
CA SER A 20 4.35 7.39 7.63
C SER A 20 3.03 8.14 7.96
N ALA A 21 2.47 8.89 7.00
CA ALA A 21 1.18 9.56 7.20
C ALA A 21 0.04 8.55 7.46
N VAL A 22 0.05 7.42 6.72
CA VAL A 22 -0.94 6.34 6.92
C VAL A 22 -0.80 5.69 8.29
N VAL A 23 0.43 5.41 8.73
CA VAL A 23 0.68 4.85 10.08
C VAL A 23 0.15 5.78 11.15
N HIS A 24 0.43 7.10 11.06
CA HIS A 24 -0.10 8.08 12.01
C HIS A 24 -1.63 8.05 12.07
N ALA A 25 -2.31 8.13 10.92
CA ALA A 25 -3.78 8.13 10.87
C ALA A 25 -4.40 6.84 11.43
N LEU A 26 -3.80 5.67 11.14
CA LEU A 26 -4.28 4.39 11.65
C LEU A 26 -4.09 4.26 13.16
N VAL A 27 -2.93 4.70 13.68
CA VAL A 27 -2.66 4.70 15.13
C VAL A 27 -3.57 5.66 15.87
N GLU A 28 -3.83 6.86 15.33
CA GLU A 28 -4.81 7.81 15.88
C GLU A 28 -6.24 7.22 15.92
N ALA A 29 -6.59 6.36 14.94
CA ALA A 29 -7.86 5.64 14.94
C ALA A 29 -7.88 4.43 15.89
N GLY A 30 -6.77 4.12 16.58
CA GLY A 30 -6.64 3.06 17.58
C GLY A 30 -6.05 1.75 17.09
N ALA A 31 -5.56 1.68 15.84
CA ALA A 31 -4.94 0.48 15.32
C ALA A 31 -3.51 0.27 15.83
N HIS A 32 -3.06 -0.99 15.81
CA HIS A 32 -1.65 -1.36 15.91
C HIS A 32 -1.09 -1.67 14.52
N CYS A 33 -0.10 -0.89 14.08
CA CYS A 33 0.52 -1.03 12.77
C CYS A 33 1.78 -1.92 12.82
N HIS A 34 1.86 -2.91 11.92
CA HIS A 34 3.03 -3.73 11.70
C HIS A 34 3.73 -3.29 10.41
N ILE A 35 4.98 -2.87 10.52
CA ILE A 35 5.73 -2.24 9.42
C ILE A 35 6.91 -3.14 9.03
N PRO A 36 6.82 -3.89 7.91
CA PRO A 36 7.99 -4.52 7.33
C PRO A 36 8.88 -3.45 6.67
N ALA A 37 10.14 -3.41 7.05
CA ALA A 37 11.12 -2.46 6.55
C ALA A 37 12.35 -3.20 6.00
N ILE A 38 12.81 -2.81 4.80
CA ILE A 38 14.02 -3.38 4.20
C ILE A 38 15.28 -2.83 4.89
N GLU A 39 15.17 -1.68 5.51
CA GLU A 39 16.23 -1.03 6.25
C GLU A 39 16.68 -1.91 7.43
N THR A 40 17.94 -1.79 7.79
CA THR A 40 18.51 -2.46 8.98
C THR A 40 18.14 -1.77 10.27
N GLU A 41 17.88 -0.45 10.20
CA GLU A 41 17.51 0.39 11.33
C GLU A 41 16.47 1.42 10.89
N VAL A 42 15.48 1.68 11.73
CA VAL A 42 14.47 2.72 11.55
C VAL A 42 14.48 3.61 12.81
N PRO A 43 14.61 4.94 12.66
CA PRO A 43 14.63 5.85 13.79
C PRO A 43 13.38 5.73 14.66
N ALA A 44 13.54 5.63 15.97
CA ALA A 44 12.43 5.43 16.91
C ALA A 44 11.42 6.59 16.91
N ASN A 45 11.88 7.82 16.60
CA ASN A 45 11.03 9.02 16.54
C ASN A 45 10.25 9.16 15.23
N ARG A 46 10.33 8.17 14.30
CA ARG A 46 9.63 8.24 13.03
C ARG A 46 8.12 8.05 13.16
N PHE A 47 7.70 7.33 14.18
CA PHE A 47 6.30 6.95 14.41
C PHE A 47 5.79 7.42 15.76
N PRO A 48 4.46 7.41 15.96
CA PRO A 48 3.86 7.68 17.27
C PRO A 48 4.42 6.75 18.35
N THR A 49 4.47 7.23 19.58
CA THR A 49 4.84 6.40 20.73
C THR A 49 3.71 5.40 21.02
N GLY A 50 3.97 4.13 20.82
CA GLY A 50 2.96 3.05 20.94
C GLY A 50 2.19 2.80 19.62
N GLY A 51 1.49 1.67 19.56
CA GLY A 51 0.68 1.27 18.41
C GLY A 51 1.47 0.92 17.13
N VAL A 52 2.80 0.74 17.22
CA VAL A 52 3.64 0.42 16.06
C VAL A 52 4.68 -0.64 16.40
N THR A 53 4.80 -1.64 15.53
CA THR A 53 5.89 -2.62 15.55
C THR A 53 6.61 -2.60 14.20
N VAL A 54 7.90 -2.29 14.19
CA VAL A 54 8.75 -2.32 13.00
C VAL A 54 9.54 -3.63 12.99
N THR A 55 9.49 -4.34 11.87
CA THR A 55 10.35 -5.50 11.61
C THR A 55 11.32 -5.13 10.49
N THR A 56 12.59 -5.03 10.83
CA THR A 56 13.66 -4.65 9.89
C THR A 56 14.16 -5.84 9.08
N LYS A 57 14.88 -5.58 7.98
CA LYS A 57 15.46 -6.59 7.07
C LYS A 57 14.40 -7.49 6.42
N VAL A 58 13.24 -6.95 6.13
CA VAL A 58 12.19 -7.65 5.39
C VAL A 58 12.21 -7.19 3.93
N ASP A 59 12.65 -8.04 3.03
CA ASP A 59 12.54 -7.82 1.59
C ASP A 59 11.16 -8.29 1.12
N LEU A 60 10.34 -7.33 0.70
CA LEU A 60 8.98 -7.60 0.22
C LEU A 60 8.94 -8.23 -1.19
N ALA A 61 10.05 -8.26 -1.91
CA ALA A 61 10.17 -8.95 -3.19
C ALA A 61 10.70 -10.40 -3.04
N ASP A 62 11.08 -10.80 -1.83
CA ASP A 62 11.50 -12.16 -1.49
C ASP A 62 10.39 -12.91 -0.76
N GLU A 63 9.95 -14.02 -1.34
CA GLU A 63 8.81 -14.81 -0.84
C GLU A 63 9.07 -15.35 0.58
N ALA A 64 10.24 -15.90 0.83
CA ALA A 64 10.59 -16.48 2.14
C ALA A 64 10.65 -15.39 3.23
N SER A 65 11.17 -14.20 2.89
CA SER A 65 11.20 -13.06 3.79
C SER A 65 9.79 -12.60 4.18
N VAL A 66 8.87 -12.52 3.20
CA VAL A 66 7.47 -12.15 3.44
C VAL A 66 6.75 -13.21 4.28
N GLU A 67 6.90 -14.50 3.95
CA GLU A 67 6.31 -15.59 4.73
C GLU A 67 6.78 -15.58 6.18
N ALA A 68 8.07 -15.41 6.41
CA ALA A 68 8.65 -15.33 7.76
C ALA A 68 8.15 -14.12 8.56
N PHE A 69 7.85 -12.99 7.89
CA PHE A 69 7.24 -11.83 8.51
C PHE A 69 5.79 -12.10 8.92
N TYR A 70 4.95 -12.55 7.97
CA TYR A 70 3.52 -12.77 8.23
C TYR A 70 3.24 -13.90 9.23
N ALA A 71 4.11 -14.92 9.29
CA ALA A 71 3.98 -16.04 10.23
C ALA A 71 4.00 -15.61 11.71
N LYS A 72 4.56 -14.45 12.02
CA LYS A 72 4.72 -13.92 13.39
C LYS A 72 3.59 -12.97 13.79
N LEU A 73 2.70 -12.62 12.87
CA LEU A 73 1.69 -11.60 13.12
C LEU A 73 0.45 -12.17 13.82
N PRO A 74 -0.19 -11.37 14.68
CA PRO A 74 -1.52 -11.69 15.21
C PRO A 74 -2.58 -11.70 14.07
N PRO A 75 -3.84 -12.07 14.38
CA PRO A 75 -4.96 -11.90 13.46
C PRO A 75 -5.03 -10.47 12.91
N LEU A 76 -5.05 -10.33 11.58
CA LEU A 76 -5.05 -9.03 10.92
C LEU A 76 -6.46 -8.56 10.59
N LYS A 77 -6.73 -7.27 10.81
CA LYS A 77 -7.85 -6.55 10.24
C LYS A 77 -7.60 -6.17 8.78
N GLY A 78 -6.34 -5.94 8.39
CA GLY A 78 -6.03 -5.57 7.03
C GLY A 78 -4.57 -5.34 6.70
N VAL A 79 -4.34 -4.99 5.44
CA VAL A 79 -3.05 -4.58 4.91
C VAL A 79 -3.17 -3.37 3.99
N VAL A 80 -2.23 -2.45 4.10
CA VAL A 80 -2.05 -1.30 3.19
C VAL A 80 -0.73 -1.48 2.44
N ASN A 81 -0.82 -1.74 1.14
CA ASN A 81 0.33 -1.98 0.27
C ASN A 81 0.78 -0.68 -0.40
N ILE A 82 1.75 0.00 0.24
CA ILE A 82 2.33 1.28 -0.21
C ILE A 82 3.73 1.09 -0.78
N ALA A 83 4.44 0.04 -0.35
CA ALA A 83 5.80 -0.22 -0.82
C ALA A 83 5.88 -0.16 -2.35
N GLY A 84 6.91 0.50 -2.84
CA GLY A 84 7.10 0.69 -4.26
C GLY A 84 8.11 1.79 -4.57
N GLY A 85 8.37 1.97 -5.86
CA GLY A 85 9.30 2.98 -6.35
C GLY A 85 8.89 3.50 -7.71
N PHE A 86 9.60 4.51 -8.16
CA PHE A 86 9.36 5.23 -9.39
C PHE A 86 10.62 5.25 -10.26
N ALA A 87 10.45 5.13 -11.57
CA ALA A 87 11.50 5.35 -12.53
C ALA A 87 10.94 6.14 -13.72
N TRP A 88 11.68 7.17 -14.12
CA TRP A 88 11.37 7.96 -15.30
C TRP A 88 12.56 7.91 -16.27
N ALA A 89 12.32 7.31 -17.44
CA ALA A 89 13.25 7.34 -18.55
C ALA A 89 12.48 7.02 -19.85
N PRO A 90 12.86 7.61 -21.01
CA PRO A 90 12.35 7.18 -22.32
C PRO A 90 12.64 5.69 -22.55
N ILE A 91 11.83 5.04 -23.38
CA ILE A 91 11.98 3.59 -23.64
C ILE A 91 13.36 3.23 -24.19
N ALA A 92 13.94 4.10 -25.01
CA ALA A 92 15.29 3.89 -25.57
C ALA A 92 16.40 3.86 -24.50
N ASP A 93 16.18 4.55 -23.37
CA ASP A 93 17.14 4.67 -22.27
C ASP A 93 16.78 3.77 -21.07
N SER A 94 15.76 2.91 -21.24
CA SER A 94 15.26 2.03 -20.19
C SER A 94 15.67 0.58 -20.43
N PRO A 95 16.79 0.10 -19.87
CA PRO A 95 17.20 -1.29 -20.00
C PRO A 95 16.19 -2.22 -19.32
N LEU A 96 16.12 -3.49 -19.75
CA LEU A 96 15.20 -4.51 -19.18
C LEU A 96 15.25 -4.58 -17.66
N LYS A 97 16.43 -4.35 -17.06
CA LYS A 97 16.61 -4.31 -15.60
C LYS A 97 15.70 -3.29 -14.91
N VAL A 98 15.42 -2.13 -15.53
CA VAL A 98 14.49 -1.13 -14.96
C VAL A 98 13.08 -1.69 -14.89
N PHE A 99 12.61 -2.38 -15.93
CA PHE A 99 11.30 -3.04 -15.93
C PHE A 99 11.22 -4.12 -14.86
N GLN A 100 12.24 -4.97 -14.77
CA GLN A 100 12.30 -6.02 -13.73
C GLN A 100 12.27 -5.42 -12.32
N GLN A 101 13.02 -4.35 -12.06
CA GLN A 101 13.03 -3.66 -10.78
C GLN A 101 11.67 -3.03 -10.45
N GLN A 102 11.04 -2.35 -11.43
CA GLN A 102 9.72 -1.77 -11.21
C GLN A 102 8.65 -2.83 -10.94
N MET A 103 8.70 -3.98 -11.64
CA MET A 103 7.81 -5.11 -11.36
C MET A 103 8.08 -5.71 -9.98
N ALA A 104 9.31 -5.97 -9.60
CA ALA A 104 9.66 -6.52 -8.29
C ALA A 104 9.18 -5.60 -7.15
N MET A 105 9.50 -4.31 -7.24
CA MET A 105 9.28 -3.31 -6.20
C MET A 105 7.80 -2.90 -6.05
N ASN A 106 7.03 -2.83 -7.15
CA ASN A 106 5.65 -2.36 -7.14
C ASN A 106 4.62 -3.48 -7.18
N PHE A 107 4.86 -4.53 -7.98
CA PHE A 107 3.88 -5.58 -8.20
C PHE A 107 4.17 -6.84 -7.38
N THR A 108 5.37 -7.43 -7.47
CA THR A 108 5.69 -8.66 -6.72
C THR A 108 5.56 -8.43 -5.22
N SER A 109 6.07 -7.32 -4.70
CA SER A 109 5.92 -6.95 -3.28
C SER A 109 4.46 -6.85 -2.84
N CYS A 110 3.59 -6.28 -3.69
CA CYS A 110 2.16 -6.17 -3.43
C CYS A 110 1.50 -7.56 -3.42
N VAL A 111 1.80 -8.42 -4.41
CA VAL A 111 1.25 -9.78 -4.51
C VAL A 111 1.64 -10.63 -3.30
N LEU A 112 2.92 -10.66 -2.95
CA LEU A 112 3.41 -11.44 -1.82
C LEU A 112 2.81 -10.95 -0.49
N SER A 113 2.69 -9.65 -0.30
CA SER A 113 2.06 -9.06 0.88
C SER A 113 0.56 -9.40 0.94
N CYS A 114 -0.19 -9.28 -0.16
CA CYS A 114 -1.59 -9.69 -0.22
C CYS A 114 -1.75 -11.17 0.12
N ARG A 115 -0.92 -12.05 -0.46
CA ARG A 115 -0.94 -13.50 -0.19
C ARG A 115 -0.73 -13.81 1.29
N GLY A 116 0.27 -13.15 1.93
CA GLY A 116 0.52 -13.31 3.37
C GLY A 116 -0.65 -12.82 4.23
N ALA A 117 -1.24 -11.66 3.88
CA ALA A 117 -2.39 -11.11 4.58
C ALA A 117 -3.64 -12.01 4.46
N VAL A 118 -3.96 -12.49 3.26
CA VAL A 118 -5.10 -13.41 3.03
C VAL A 118 -4.92 -14.72 3.81
N ALA A 119 -3.72 -15.31 3.78
CA ALA A 119 -3.43 -16.52 4.57
C ALA A 119 -3.62 -16.30 6.07
N ASN A 120 -3.19 -15.14 6.61
CA ASN A 120 -3.38 -14.78 8.01
C ASN A 120 -4.88 -14.59 8.34
N MET A 121 -5.64 -13.88 7.50
CA MET A 121 -7.08 -13.64 7.69
C MET A 121 -7.88 -14.95 7.65
N ARG A 122 -7.59 -15.85 6.69
CA ARG A 122 -8.21 -17.19 6.60
C ARG A 122 -7.93 -18.03 7.83
N LYS A 123 -6.68 -18.02 8.33
CA LYS A 123 -6.30 -18.72 9.56
C LYS A 123 -7.07 -18.19 10.77
N ALA A 124 -7.20 -16.86 10.89
CA ALA A 124 -7.95 -16.22 11.96
C ALA A 124 -9.46 -16.57 11.92
N ALA A 125 -10.08 -16.56 10.73
CA ALA A 125 -11.46 -16.96 10.52
C ALA A 125 -11.69 -18.42 10.92
N ALA A 126 -10.80 -19.35 10.55
CA ALA A 126 -10.86 -20.75 10.94
C ALA A 126 -10.72 -20.97 12.47
N GLN A 127 -10.14 -20.01 13.19
CA GLN A 127 -10.02 -20.01 14.65
C GLN A 127 -11.19 -19.28 15.37
N GLY A 128 -12.24 -18.91 14.64
CA GLY A 128 -13.44 -18.28 15.20
C GLY A 128 -13.38 -16.76 15.35
N SER A 129 -12.37 -16.10 14.81
CA SER A 129 -12.40 -14.64 14.68
C SER A 129 -13.58 -14.26 13.77
N LYS A 130 -14.29 -13.16 14.10
CA LYS A 130 -15.26 -12.61 13.17
C LYS A 130 -14.55 -12.33 11.86
N GLY A 131 -14.97 -13.01 10.79
CA GLY A 131 -14.37 -12.93 9.47
C GLY A 131 -14.36 -11.51 8.91
N GLY A 132 -13.70 -11.36 7.79
CA GLY A 132 -13.58 -10.12 7.06
C GLY A 132 -12.24 -9.42 7.26
N GLY A 133 -11.87 -8.66 6.24
CA GLY A 133 -10.62 -7.91 6.24
C GLY A 133 -10.59 -6.89 5.12
N HIS A 134 -9.59 -6.02 5.15
CA HIS A 134 -9.43 -4.97 4.15
C HIS A 134 -8.03 -4.98 3.56
N ILE A 135 -7.95 -4.98 2.25
CA ILE A 135 -6.70 -4.84 1.48
C ILE A 135 -6.79 -3.55 0.68
N VAL A 136 -5.88 -2.63 0.95
CA VAL A 136 -5.76 -1.38 0.19
C VAL A 136 -4.42 -1.37 -0.54
N ASN A 137 -4.47 -1.40 -1.86
CA ASN A 137 -3.30 -1.31 -2.71
C ASN A 137 -3.10 0.13 -3.20
N ILE A 138 -1.85 0.55 -3.37
CA ILE A 138 -1.54 1.84 -3.99
C ILE A 138 -1.07 1.60 -5.42
N THR A 139 -1.95 1.94 -6.37
CA THR A 139 -1.62 2.04 -7.79
C THR A 139 -1.20 3.48 -8.13
N ALA A 140 -1.49 3.99 -9.31
CA ALA A 140 -1.16 5.35 -9.69
C ALA A 140 -2.06 5.84 -10.84
N ARG A 141 -2.19 7.16 -10.99
CA ARG A 141 -2.95 7.77 -12.10
C ARG A 141 -2.60 7.21 -13.49
N PRO A 142 -1.31 7.02 -13.87
CA PRO A 142 -0.98 6.44 -15.18
C PRO A 142 -1.40 4.98 -15.34
N ALA A 143 -1.69 4.24 -14.29
CA ALA A 143 -2.28 2.90 -14.41
C ALA A 143 -3.74 2.95 -14.89
N LEU A 144 -4.49 3.99 -14.51
CA LEU A 144 -5.88 4.21 -14.96
C LEU A 144 -5.96 5.04 -16.24
N ASN A 145 -4.96 5.86 -16.51
CA ASN A 145 -4.83 6.64 -17.74
C ASN A 145 -3.42 6.47 -18.34
N PRO A 146 -3.16 5.36 -19.09
CA PRO A 146 -1.81 5.03 -19.58
C PRO A 146 -1.20 6.07 -20.51
N ARG A 147 -2.00 6.94 -21.14
CA ARG A 147 -1.48 8.05 -21.97
C ARG A 147 -0.61 9.02 -21.17
N GLN A 148 -0.81 9.13 -19.87
CA GLN A 148 0.00 9.95 -18.97
C GLN A 148 1.28 9.25 -18.52
N GLY A 149 1.52 8.02 -18.95
CA GLY A 149 2.71 7.21 -18.64
C GLY A 149 3.89 7.42 -19.59
N ALA A 150 3.88 8.46 -20.45
CA ALA A 150 5.00 8.76 -21.34
C ALA A 150 6.29 8.96 -20.52
N SER A 151 7.39 8.36 -20.99
CA SER A 151 8.71 8.34 -20.32
C SER A 151 8.73 7.68 -18.92
N MET A 152 7.66 6.97 -18.54
CA MET A 152 7.60 6.16 -17.31
C MET A 152 6.90 4.81 -17.57
N THR A 153 7.18 4.22 -18.71
CA THR A 153 6.48 3.01 -19.20
C THR A 153 6.63 1.81 -18.26
N ALA A 154 7.81 1.60 -17.68
CA ALA A 154 8.05 0.51 -16.72
C ALA A 154 7.24 0.69 -15.43
N TYR A 155 7.21 1.92 -14.90
CA TYR A 155 6.40 2.26 -13.73
C TYR A 155 4.90 2.10 -14.04
N THR A 156 4.44 2.66 -15.15
CA THR A 156 3.03 2.56 -15.58
C THR A 156 2.59 1.10 -15.71
N ALA A 157 3.40 0.26 -16.36
CA ALA A 157 3.11 -1.16 -16.51
C ALA A 157 3.01 -1.87 -15.15
N SER A 158 3.94 -1.62 -14.23
CA SER A 158 3.93 -2.22 -12.89
C SER A 158 2.71 -1.79 -12.07
N LYS A 159 2.30 -0.53 -12.14
CA LYS A 159 1.13 -0.01 -11.43
C LYS A 159 -0.19 -0.42 -12.10
N ALA A 160 -0.22 -0.62 -13.41
CA ALA A 160 -1.35 -1.22 -14.11
C ALA A 160 -1.54 -2.70 -13.72
N ALA A 161 -0.44 -3.45 -13.53
CA ALA A 161 -0.50 -4.80 -13.00
C ALA A 161 -1.13 -4.84 -11.60
N VAL A 162 -0.77 -3.90 -10.70
CA VAL A 162 -1.41 -3.76 -9.38
C VAL A 162 -2.90 -3.48 -9.50
N ALA A 163 -3.32 -2.60 -10.42
CA ALA A 163 -4.73 -2.28 -10.62
C ALA A 163 -5.53 -3.50 -11.10
N ALA A 164 -5.04 -4.21 -12.11
CA ALA A 164 -5.69 -5.43 -12.63
C ALA A 164 -5.73 -6.54 -11.57
N PHE A 165 -4.63 -6.76 -10.84
CA PHE A 165 -4.55 -7.72 -9.73
C PHE A 165 -5.57 -7.40 -8.63
N THR A 166 -5.74 -6.13 -8.27
CA THR A 166 -6.71 -5.70 -7.25
C THR A 166 -8.13 -6.13 -7.60
N VAL A 167 -8.54 -5.90 -8.85
CA VAL A 167 -9.89 -6.26 -9.31
C VAL A 167 -10.09 -7.77 -9.34
N ALA A 168 -9.11 -8.52 -9.84
CA ALA A 168 -9.17 -9.98 -9.88
C ALA A 168 -9.19 -10.60 -8.47
N LEU A 169 -8.34 -10.11 -7.56
CA LEU A 169 -8.29 -10.59 -6.19
C LEU A 169 -9.58 -10.26 -5.42
N ALA A 170 -10.18 -9.11 -5.68
CA ALA A 170 -11.48 -8.74 -5.09
C ALA A 170 -12.58 -9.73 -5.46
N GLU A 171 -12.64 -10.16 -6.71
CA GLU A 171 -13.63 -11.16 -7.16
C GLU A 171 -13.33 -12.55 -6.59
N GLU A 172 -12.04 -12.93 -6.48
CA GLU A 172 -11.62 -14.19 -5.86
C GLU A 172 -12.05 -14.28 -4.39
N LEU A 173 -11.94 -13.17 -3.63
CA LEU A 173 -12.19 -13.13 -2.19
C LEU A 173 -13.60 -12.70 -1.81
N LYS A 174 -14.50 -12.52 -2.77
CA LYS A 174 -15.86 -12.02 -2.58
C LYS A 174 -16.69 -12.80 -1.57
N GLY A 175 -16.50 -14.12 -1.51
CA GLY A 175 -17.20 -15.00 -0.56
C GLY A 175 -16.59 -15.08 0.84
N GLU A 176 -15.48 -14.35 1.10
CA GLU A 176 -14.71 -14.44 2.34
C GLU A 176 -14.79 -13.17 3.20
N ASP A 177 -15.67 -12.22 2.85
CA ASP A 177 -15.79 -10.90 3.49
C ASP A 177 -14.46 -10.11 3.53
N ILE A 178 -13.57 -10.34 2.56
CA ILE A 178 -12.33 -9.59 2.40
C ILE A 178 -12.50 -8.57 1.28
N SER A 179 -12.47 -7.29 1.64
CA SER A 179 -12.50 -6.18 0.68
C SER A 179 -11.10 -5.91 0.12
N VAL A 180 -11.03 -5.75 -1.21
CA VAL A 180 -9.78 -5.38 -1.89
C VAL A 180 -10.03 -4.18 -2.78
N ILE A 181 -9.36 -3.05 -2.51
CA ILE A 181 -9.44 -1.84 -3.34
C ILE A 181 -8.06 -1.34 -3.72
N ALA A 182 -7.98 -0.49 -4.75
CA ALA A 182 -6.78 0.28 -5.00
C ALA A 182 -7.05 1.78 -5.08
N LEU A 183 -6.17 2.57 -4.45
CA LEU A 183 -6.12 4.01 -4.64
C LEU A 183 -5.13 4.34 -5.74
N ALA A 184 -5.50 5.25 -6.64
CA ALA A 184 -4.70 5.72 -7.77
C ALA A 184 -4.35 7.20 -7.61
N PRO A 185 -3.33 7.55 -6.83
CA PRO A 185 -2.94 8.94 -6.65
C PRO A 185 -2.37 9.56 -7.95
N SER A 186 -2.57 10.87 -8.10
CA SER A 186 -1.71 11.71 -8.94
C SER A 186 -0.38 11.98 -8.22
N THR A 187 0.29 13.08 -8.52
CA THR A 187 1.51 13.44 -7.80
C THR A 187 1.20 13.69 -6.32
N ILE A 188 1.91 12.98 -5.45
CA ILE A 188 1.78 13.14 -4.00
C ILE A 188 2.75 14.23 -3.53
N ASP A 189 2.29 15.12 -2.67
CA ASP A 189 3.10 16.19 -2.09
C ASP A 189 4.09 15.66 -1.06
N THR A 190 5.25 15.25 -1.54
CA THR A 190 6.34 14.70 -0.72
C THR A 190 7.61 15.52 -0.86
N PRO A 191 8.52 15.50 0.14
CA PRO A 191 9.81 16.20 0.05
C PRO A 191 10.62 15.81 -1.20
N VAL A 192 10.58 14.53 -1.59
CA VAL A 192 11.28 14.02 -2.79
C VAL A 192 10.68 14.63 -4.06
N ASN A 193 9.36 14.56 -4.22
CA ASN A 193 8.69 15.13 -5.40
C ASN A 193 8.88 16.65 -5.51
N ARG A 194 8.85 17.36 -4.38
CA ARG A 194 9.15 18.81 -4.37
C ARG A 194 10.58 19.12 -4.80
N LYS A 195 11.55 18.28 -4.39
CA LYS A 195 12.94 18.42 -4.79
C LYS A 195 13.13 18.13 -6.29
N ASP A 196 12.46 17.10 -6.81
CA ASP A 196 12.60 16.67 -8.20
C ASP A 196 11.83 17.59 -9.17
N MET A 197 10.76 18.23 -8.70
CA MET A 197 9.91 19.14 -9.49
C MET A 197 9.74 20.49 -8.79
N PRO A 198 10.82 21.27 -8.59
CA PRO A 198 10.80 22.51 -7.78
C PRO A 198 9.95 23.64 -8.38
N LYS A 199 9.65 23.58 -9.69
CA LYS A 199 8.88 24.60 -10.42
C LYS A 199 7.40 24.20 -10.63
N ALA A 200 6.99 23.01 -10.17
CA ALA A 200 5.61 22.56 -10.30
C ALA A 200 4.67 23.31 -9.33
N ASP A 201 3.39 23.37 -9.67
CA ASP A 201 2.35 23.85 -8.75
C ASP A 201 2.07 22.79 -7.67
N HIS A 202 2.81 22.88 -6.58
CA HIS A 202 2.66 21.96 -5.46
C HIS A 202 1.29 22.07 -4.75
N ALA A 203 0.56 23.17 -4.94
CA ALA A 203 -0.76 23.35 -4.36
C ALA A 203 -1.82 22.46 -5.03
N SER A 204 -1.57 21.98 -6.25
CA SER A 204 -2.43 21.03 -6.95
C SER A 204 -2.21 19.58 -6.53
N TRP A 205 -1.11 19.26 -5.84
CA TRP A 205 -0.73 17.90 -5.48
C TRP A 205 -1.55 17.33 -4.33
N VAL A 206 -1.65 16.01 -4.29
CA VAL A 206 -2.36 15.30 -3.22
C VAL A 206 -1.51 15.24 -1.97
N LYS A 207 -2.04 15.70 -0.85
CA LYS A 207 -1.35 15.61 0.45
C LYS A 207 -1.37 14.17 0.96
N PRO A 208 -0.24 13.64 1.49
CA PRO A 208 -0.20 12.32 2.12
C PRO A 208 -1.29 12.12 3.19
N ALA A 209 -1.58 13.16 3.99
CA ALA A 209 -2.61 13.10 5.02
C ALA A 209 -4.02 12.83 4.45
N ALA A 210 -4.38 13.44 3.31
CA ALA A 210 -5.68 13.20 2.69
C ALA A 210 -5.84 11.76 2.20
N ILE A 211 -4.76 11.16 1.67
CA ILE A 211 -4.76 9.73 1.30
C ILE A 211 -4.86 8.86 2.56
N ALA A 212 -4.15 9.22 3.62
CA ALA A 212 -4.15 8.50 4.89
C ALA A 212 -5.54 8.48 5.55
N GLU A 213 -6.25 9.61 5.55
CA GLU A 213 -7.63 9.72 6.04
C GLU A 213 -8.58 8.80 5.26
N LEU A 214 -8.45 8.77 3.93
CA LEU A 214 -9.26 7.90 3.08
C LEU A 214 -8.98 6.41 3.36
N ILE A 215 -7.72 6.05 3.56
CA ILE A 215 -7.32 4.69 3.94
C ILE A 215 -7.86 4.31 5.31
N ALA A 216 -7.70 5.18 6.31
CA ALA A 216 -8.19 4.92 7.67
C ALA A 216 -9.72 4.76 7.70
N ALA A 217 -10.45 5.59 6.95
CA ALA A 217 -11.90 5.48 6.80
C ALA A 217 -12.31 4.13 6.17
N HIS A 218 -11.60 3.68 5.11
CA HIS A 218 -11.85 2.39 4.48
C HIS A 218 -11.56 1.21 5.42
N MET A 219 -10.43 1.23 6.13
CA MET A 219 -10.07 0.20 7.10
C MET A 219 -11.06 0.05 8.26
N ALA A 220 -11.80 1.11 8.54
CA ALA A 220 -12.80 1.15 9.61
C ALA A 220 -14.21 0.69 9.17
N LEU A 221 -14.41 0.36 7.90
CA LEU A 221 -15.68 -0.18 7.42
C LEU A 221 -15.97 -1.54 8.05
N SER A 222 -17.26 -1.79 8.32
CA SER A 222 -17.73 -3.09 8.81
C SER A 222 -18.10 -4.06 7.68
N GLU A 223 -18.25 -3.53 6.45
CA GLU A 223 -18.73 -4.29 5.29
C GLU A 223 -17.86 -4.06 4.07
N THR A 224 -17.90 -4.98 3.12
CA THR A 224 -17.05 -5.01 1.90
C THR A 224 -17.73 -4.35 0.69
N ILE A 225 -18.43 -3.24 0.91
CA ILE A 225 -19.35 -2.61 -0.06
C ILE A 225 -18.71 -2.10 -1.36
N ASN A 226 -17.38 -1.91 -1.39
CA ASN A 226 -16.67 -1.33 -2.52
C ASN A 226 -15.49 -2.19 -3.01
N SER A 227 -15.51 -3.51 -2.72
CA SER A 227 -14.46 -4.42 -3.18
C SER A 227 -14.33 -4.41 -4.72
N GLY A 228 -13.12 -4.41 -5.22
CA GLY A 228 -12.79 -4.26 -6.65
C GLY A 228 -12.69 -2.82 -7.13
N ALA A 229 -12.96 -1.82 -6.29
CA ALA A 229 -12.89 -0.42 -6.70
C ALA A 229 -11.45 0.04 -6.96
N LEU A 230 -11.27 0.75 -8.09
CA LEU A 230 -10.08 1.53 -8.41
C LEU A 230 -10.43 3.00 -8.21
N ILE A 231 -9.92 3.62 -7.16
CA ILE A 231 -10.35 4.94 -6.71
C ILE A 231 -9.32 6.00 -7.12
N PRO A 232 -9.66 6.91 -8.06
CA PRO A 232 -8.82 8.05 -8.40
C PRO A 232 -8.67 8.99 -7.22
N VAL A 233 -7.41 9.40 -6.92
CA VAL A 233 -7.09 10.36 -5.87
C VAL A 233 -6.19 11.44 -6.48
N TYR A 234 -6.78 12.34 -7.25
CA TYR A 234 -6.02 13.26 -8.11
C TYR A 234 -5.80 14.65 -7.52
N GLY A 235 -6.51 15.00 -6.46
CA GLY A 235 -6.46 16.35 -5.90
C GLY A 235 -7.03 17.35 -6.89
N ARG A 236 -6.22 18.36 -7.22
CA ARG A 236 -6.55 19.38 -8.24
C ARG A 236 -5.71 19.23 -9.52
N ALA A 237 -4.95 18.12 -9.64
CA ALA A 237 -4.05 17.88 -10.78
C ALA A 237 -4.75 17.16 -11.95
#